data_e1c1b40633d00a3fe52e84151844d2ab
#
_entry.id   e1c1b40633d00a3fe52e84151844d2ab
#
_cell.length_a   1.000
_cell.length_b   1.000
_cell.length_c   1.000
_cell.angle_alpha   90.00
_cell.angle_beta   90.00
_cell.angle_gamma   90.00
#
_symmetry.space_group_name_H-M   'P 1'
#
loop_
_entity.id
_entity.type
_entity.pdbx_description
1 polymer ?
#
loop_
_entity_poly.entity_id
_entity_poly.type
_entity_poly.pdbx_seq_one_letter_code
_entity_poly.pdbx_strand_id
1 'polypeptide(L)'
;MAQQTQEQDINHLLKVRREKLAELQQNGRDPFQITKFDQTHHSLEVKGLYEAHETELLKDRQEPNVEGMDEEQAKEALKKDYEERRNIMDASPIHVAIAGRMMFKRVMGKASFCNIQDLQGSIQVYVARDAIGTESYADFKKSDIGDIFGVEGFAFRTRTGEISIHAEKVTLLSKSLQILPEKFHGLTDVDTRYRQRYVDLIMNTESKDTFIKRSKILSAIRKYLSGEGFMEVETPMLVQNAGGAAARPFETHFNALNEDLKLRISLELYLKRLIVGGLEKVYEIGRVFRNEGLDTRHNPEFTLMELYQAFTDYHGMMDLTENLYRFVAQEVLGTTQIVYKGIPMDLGKPFERITMVDAVKKYAGVDWNEVETLEQARELAKEHHIEFEERHKKR
;
A
#
# COMPACT_ATOMS: atom_id res chain seq x y z
N MET A 1 12.80 36.58 5.78
CA MET A 1 12.42 37.04 4.42
C MET A 1 12.09 35.87 3.49
N ALA A 2 12.93 34.88 3.26
CA ALA A 2 12.63 33.75 2.35
C ALA A 2 11.39 32.92 2.76
N GLN A 3 11.23 32.59 4.02
CA GLN A 3 10.03 31.86 4.52
C GLN A 3 8.73 32.67 4.39
N GLN A 4 8.76 33.97 4.67
CA GLN A 4 7.58 34.83 4.52
C GLN A 4 7.16 34.98 3.05
N THR A 5 8.12 35.06 2.13
CA THR A 5 7.85 35.09 0.69
C THR A 5 7.23 33.78 0.22
N GLN A 6 7.74 32.63 0.68
CA GLN A 6 7.23 31.32 0.32
C GLN A 6 5.81 31.08 0.86
N GLU A 7 5.48 31.52 2.08
CA GLU A 7 4.11 31.47 2.62
C GLU A 7 3.13 32.36 1.85
N GLN A 8 3.58 33.56 1.44
CA GLN A 8 2.76 34.46 0.61
C GLN A 8 2.46 33.85 -0.76
N ASP A 9 3.45 33.23 -1.40
CA ASP A 9 3.28 32.55 -2.68
C ASP A 9 2.33 31.35 -2.58
N ILE A 10 2.43 30.56 -1.53
CA ILE A 10 1.51 29.44 -1.26
C ILE A 10 0.10 29.94 -1.08
N ASN A 11 -0.12 30.97 -0.25
CA ASN A 11 -1.44 31.54 -0.02
C ASN A 11 -2.06 32.12 -1.31
N HIS A 12 -1.24 32.71 -2.17
CA HIS A 12 -1.69 33.19 -3.48
C HIS A 12 -2.15 32.02 -4.38
N LEU A 13 -1.37 30.95 -4.47
CA LEU A 13 -1.74 29.76 -5.25
C LEU A 13 -3.02 29.09 -4.74
N LEU A 14 -3.20 29.00 -3.42
CA LEU A 14 -4.43 28.47 -2.82
C LEU A 14 -5.65 29.34 -3.16
N LYS A 15 -5.47 30.66 -3.17
CA LYS A 15 -6.51 31.60 -3.58
C LYS A 15 -6.90 31.40 -5.05
N VAL A 16 -5.93 31.35 -5.94
CA VAL A 16 -6.15 31.12 -7.39
C VAL A 16 -6.90 29.82 -7.64
N ARG A 17 -6.58 28.72 -6.93
CA ARG A 17 -7.30 27.45 -7.07
C ARG A 17 -8.77 27.56 -6.66
N ARG A 18 -9.08 28.31 -5.58
CA ARG A 18 -10.47 28.57 -5.15
C ARG A 18 -11.22 29.46 -6.14
N GLU A 19 -10.56 30.46 -6.71
CA GLU A 19 -11.14 31.32 -7.75
C GLU A 19 -11.49 30.53 -9.00
N LYS A 20 -10.61 29.62 -9.46
CA LYS A 20 -10.90 28.70 -10.57
C LYS A 20 -12.09 27.78 -10.29
N LEU A 21 -12.21 27.27 -9.05
CA LEU A 21 -13.39 26.49 -8.66
C LEU A 21 -14.65 27.34 -8.71
N ALA A 22 -14.63 28.57 -8.15
CA ALA A 22 -15.77 29.46 -8.18
C ALA A 22 -16.19 29.81 -9.62
N GLU A 23 -15.24 30.05 -10.53
CA GLU A 23 -15.52 30.24 -11.97
C GLU A 23 -16.25 29.03 -12.58
N LEU A 24 -15.79 27.81 -12.27
CA LEU A 24 -16.46 26.58 -12.73
C LEU A 24 -17.87 26.45 -12.18
N GLN A 25 -18.08 26.74 -10.91
CA GLN A 25 -19.39 26.69 -10.25
C GLN A 25 -20.37 27.70 -10.84
N GLN A 26 -19.93 28.95 -11.04
CA GLN A 26 -20.74 30.00 -11.65
C GLN A 26 -21.16 29.68 -13.07
N ASN A 27 -20.33 28.93 -13.81
CA ASN A 27 -20.61 28.48 -15.17
C ASN A 27 -21.39 27.16 -15.25
N GLY A 28 -21.93 26.65 -14.12
CA GLY A 28 -22.69 25.39 -14.08
C GLY A 28 -21.84 24.13 -14.31
N ARG A 29 -20.52 24.21 -14.12
CA ARG A 29 -19.56 23.11 -14.34
C ARG A 29 -18.86 22.71 -13.05
N ASP A 30 -19.58 22.71 -11.95
CA ASP A 30 -19.07 22.33 -10.64
C ASP A 30 -18.66 20.84 -10.62
N PRO A 31 -17.35 20.52 -10.50
CA PRO A 31 -16.90 19.14 -10.49
C PRO A 31 -17.45 18.34 -9.30
N PHE A 32 -17.78 19.00 -8.19
CA PHE A 32 -18.31 18.35 -6.99
C PHE A 32 -19.78 17.92 -7.11
N GLN A 33 -20.46 18.31 -8.18
CA GLN A 33 -21.81 17.80 -8.51
C GLN A 33 -21.75 16.50 -9.31
N ILE A 34 -20.57 16.09 -9.80
CA ILE A 34 -20.38 14.84 -10.52
C ILE A 34 -20.22 13.73 -9.51
N THR A 35 -21.27 12.94 -9.29
CA THR A 35 -21.31 11.87 -8.29
C THR A 35 -20.90 10.50 -8.83
N LYS A 36 -20.83 10.34 -10.16
CA LYS A 36 -20.53 9.07 -10.82
C LYS A 36 -19.66 9.28 -12.06
N PHE A 37 -18.69 8.40 -12.25
CA PHE A 37 -17.93 8.24 -13.48
C PHE A 37 -17.80 6.74 -13.75
N ASP A 38 -18.13 6.29 -14.95
CA ASP A 38 -18.10 4.87 -15.31
C ASP A 38 -16.71 4.46 -15.77
N GLN A 39 -15.81 4.27 -14.78
CA GLN A 39 -14.46 3.77 -15.02
C GLN A 39 -14.51 2.30 -15.46
N THR A 40 -13.85 1.98 -16.58
CA THR A 40 -13.78 0.61 -17.11
C THR A 40 -12.47 -0.11 -16.75
N HIS A 41 -11.36 0.62 -16.67
CA HIS A 41 -10.02 0.06 -16.48
C HIS A 41 -9.17 0.92 -15.56
N HIS A 42 -8.12 0.30 -15.01
CA HIS A 42 -7.03 0.99 -14.33
C HIS A 42 -5.79 1.10 -15.24
N SER A 43 -4.87 1.96 -14.87
CA SER A 43 -3.68 2.30 -15.68
C SER A 43 -2.85 1.09 -16.10
N LEU A 44 -2.58 0.13 -15.20
CA LEU A 44 -1.79 -1.06 -15.54
C LEU A 44 -2.60 -2.07 -16.36
N GLU A 45 -3.90 -2.16 -16.15
CA GLU A 45 -4.78 -3.00 -16.97
C GLU A 45 -4.78 -2.53 -18.43
N VAL A 46 -4.87 -1.20 -18.66
CA VAL A 46 -4.78 -0.64 -20.02
C VAL A 46 -3.45 -1.00 -20.68
N LYS A 47 -2.33 -0.87 -19.94
CA LYS A 47 -1.01 -1.21 -20.47
C LYS A 47 -0.92 -2.70 -20.84
N GLY A 48 -1.35 -3.59 -19.95
CA GLY A 48 -1.32 -5.03 -20.19
C GLY A 48 -2.24 -5.46 -21.35
N LEU A 49 -3.45 -4.89 -21.44
CA LEU A 49 -4.38 -5.14 -22.55
C LEU A 49 -3.79 -4.67 -23.89
N TYR A 50 -3.19 -3.49 -23.90
CA TYR A 50 -2.56 -2.96 -25.12
C TYR A 50 -1.39 -3.84 -25.59
N GLU A 51 -0.50 -4.26 -24.67
CA GLU A 51 0.63 -5.13 -24.98
C GLU A 51 0.19 -6.49 -25.53
N ALA A 52 -0.83 -7.10 -24.92
CA ALA A 52 -1.38 -8.36 -25.38
C ALA A 52 -2.02 -8.23 -26.78
N HIS A 53 -2.80 -7.17 -26.99
CA HIS A 53 -3.46 -6.88 -28.27
C HIS A 53 -2.45 -6.57 -29.39
N GLU A 54 -1.44 -5.74 -29.07
CA GLU A 54 -0.35 -5.42 -30.00
C GLU A 54 0.43 -6.69 -30.40
N THR A 55 0.73 -7.55 -29.43
CA THR A 55 1.42 -8.83 -29.67
C THR A 55 0.61 -9.73 -30.60
N GLU A 56 -0.71 -9.82 -30.41
CA GLU A 56 -1.59 -10.65 -31.26
C GLU A 56 -1.71 -10.10 -32.67
N LEU A 57 -1.91 -8.79 -32.81
CA LEU A 57 -2.08 -8.16 -34.14
C LEU A 57 -0.79 -8.10 -34.95
N LEU A 58 0.36 -8.04 -34.30
CA LEU A 58 1.67 -7.92 -34.95
C LEU A 58 2.46 -9.21 -35.01
N LYS A 59 1.88 -10.36 -34.61
CA LYS A 59 2.59 -11.66 -34.47
C LYS A 59 3.26 -12.14 -35.77
N ASP A 60 2.64 -11.87 -36.92
CA ASP A 60 3.13 -12.31 -38.23
C ASP A 60 3.96 -11.22 -38.95
N ARG A 61 4.18 -10.08 -38.29
CA ARG A 61 4.91 -8.95 -38.86
C ARG A 61 6.41 -9.05 -38.59
N GLN A 62 7.20 -8.77 -39.63
CA GLN A 62 8.65 -8.65 -39.48
C GLN A 62 9.03 -7.23 -39.12
N GLU A 63 9.91 -7.08 -38.14
CA GLU A 63 10.50 -5.78 -37.83
C GLU A 63 11.47 -5.32 -38.92
N PRO A 64 11.57 -4.00 -39.20
CA PRO A 64 12.51 -3.51 -40.20
C PRO A 64 13.94 -3.82 -39.81
N ASN A 65 14.67 -4.46 -40.71
CA ASN A 65 16.10 -4.62 -40.52
C ASN A 65 16.81 -3.32 -40.93
N VAL A 66 17.38 -2.63 -39.94
CA VAL A 66 18.12 -1.38 -40.12
C VAL A 66 19.64 -1.55 -40.12
N GLU A 67 20.12 -2.81 -40.02
CA GLU A 67 21.57 -3.12 -40.07
C GLU A 67 22.15 -2.75 -41.42
N GLY A 68 23.22 -1.92 -41.44
CA GLY A 68 23.90 -1.45 -42.63
C GLY A 68 23.27 -0.25 -43.32
N MET A 69 22.17 0.31 -42.81
CA MET A 69 21.59 1.57 -43.30
C MET A 69 22.33 2.79 -42.75
N ASP A 70 22.36 3.88 -43.52
CA ASP A 70 22.75 5.17 -42.96
C ASP A 70 21.69 5.71 -41.96
N GLU A 71 22.07 6.78 -41.24
CA GLU A 71 21.22 7.32 -40.16
C GLU A 71 19.86 7.85 -40.68
N GLU A 72 19.83 8.39 -41.88
CA GLU A 72 18.64 8.98 -42.50
C GLU A 72 17.69 7.86 -43.00
N GLN A 73 18.25 6.86 -43.66
CA GLN A 73 17.52 5.68 -44.11
C GLN A 73 16.92 4.87 -42.95
N ALA A 74 17.71 4.67 -41.87
CA ALA A 74 17.22 4.00 -40.66
C ALA A 74 16.09 4.77 -39.98
N LYS A 75 16.18 6.10 -39.89
CA LYS A 75 15.10 6.95 -39.36
C LYS A 75 13.84 6.89 -40.20
N GLU A 76 13.93 6.84 -41.51
CA GLU A 76 12.78 6.75 -42.41
C GLU A 76 12.14 5.39 -42.35
N ALA A 77 12.93 4.31 -42.28
CA ALA A 77 12.43 2.93 -42.10
C ALA A 77 11.68 2.78 -40.77
N LEU A 78 12.22 3.25 -39.66
CA LEU A 78 11.58 3.24 -38.36
C LEU A 78 10.30 4.10 -38.31
N LYS A 79 10.30 5.24 -39.01
CA LYS A 79 9.11 6.08 -39.10
C LYS A 79 7.98 5.37 -39.88
N LYS A 80 8.32 4.74 -41.00
CA LYS A 80 7.34 3.95 -41.78
C LYS A 80 6.80 2.78 -40.97
N ASP A 81 7.68 2.07 -40.26
CA ASP A 81 7.29 0.98 -39.36
C ASP A 81 6.31 1.45 -38.30
N TYR A 82 6.59 2.57 -37.63
CA TYR A 82 5.69 3.14 -36.65
C TYR A 82 4.32 3.50 -37.24
N GLU A 83 4.30 4.10 -38.43
CA GLU A 83 3.04 4.47 -39.11
C GLU A 83 2.21 3.24 -39.50
N GLU A 84 2.86 2.19 -39.97
CA GLU A 84 2.18 0.90 -40.29
C GLU A 84 1.63 0.21 -39.04
N ARG A 85 2.45 0.10 -37.98
CA ARG A 85 2.00 -0.46 -36.68
C ARG A 85 0.82 0.32 -36.14
N ARG A 86 0.91 1.63 -36.19
CA ARG A 86 -0.17 2.52 -35.75
C ARG A 86 -1.45 2.27 -36.55
N ASN A 87 -1.38 2.18 -37.85
CA ASN A 87 -2.55 1.94 -38.69
C ASN A 87 -3.23 0.60 -38.37
N ILE A 88 -2.45 -0.45 -38.10
CA ILE A 88 -2.98 -1.76 -37.69
C ILE A 88 -3.70 -1.63 -36.34
N MET A 89 -3.12 -0.96 -35.36
CA MET A 89 -3.72 -0.76 -34.04
C MET A 89 -4.94 0.16 -34.08
N ASP A 90 -4.89 1.23 -34.89
CA ASP A 90 -6.02 2.18 -35.08
C ASP A 90 -7.23 1.53 -35.77
N ALA A 91 -7.03 0.43 -36.50
CA ALA A 91 -8.12 -0.36 -37.09
C ALA A 91 -8.90 -1.20 -36.04
N SER A 92 -8.33 -1.45 -34.88
CA SER A 92 -8.97 -2.19 -33.78
C SER A 92 -8.64 -1.52 -32.43
N PRO A 93 -9.15 -0.31 -32.17
CA PRO A 93 -8.79 0.48 -31.00
C PRO A 93 -9.35 -0.11 -29.72
N ILE A 94 -8.56 -0.06 -28.65
CA ILE A 94 -9.00 -0.43 -27.30
C ILE A 94 -9.55 0.82 -26.62
N HIS A 95 -10.88 0.96 -26.60
CA HIS A 95 -11.54 2.05 -25.90
C HIS A 95 -11.55 1.82 -24.40
N VAL A 96 -11.21 2.84 -23.62
CA VAL A 96 -11.08 2.79 -22.17
C VAL A 96 -11.64 4.05 -21.52
N ALA A 97 -12.12 3.90 -20.30
CA ALA A 97 -12.41 5.00 -19.40
C ALA A 97 -11.61 4.81 -18.10
N ILE A 98 -10.73 5.73 -17.78
CA ILE A 98 -9.92 5.72 -16.56
C ILE A 98 -10.23 6.93 -15.70
N ALA A 99 -10.03 6.82 -14.40
CA ALA A 99 -10.13 7.94 -13.47
C ALA A 99 -8.92 7.96 -12.54
N GLY A 100 -8.40 9.16 -12.25
CA GLY A 100 -7.27 9.28 -11.36
C GLY A 100 -6.78 10.72 -11.19
N ARG A 101 -5.73 10.86 -10.40
CA ARG A 101 -5.12 12.14 -10.06
C ARG A 101 -4.08 12.54 -11.10
N MET A 102 -4.20 13.77 -11.61
CA MET A 102 -3.20 14.33 -12.52
C MET A 102 -1.94 14.73 -11.74
N MET A 103 -0.85 14.01 -11.96
CA MET A 103 0.43 14.21 -11.27
C MET A 103 1.47 14.97 -12.08
N PHE A 104 1.22 15.12 -13.37
CA PHE A 104 2.07 15.85 -14.30
C PHE A 104 1.23 16.41 -15.45
N LYS A 105 1.59 17.58 -15.93
CA LYS A 105 0.99 18.19 -17.13
C LYS A 105 2.02 18.98 -17.90
N ARG A 106 2.06 18.78 -19.22
CA ARG A 106 2.87 19.56 -20.16
C ARG A 106 2.00 20.03 -21.32
N VAL A 107 1.85 21.34 -21.45
CA VAL A 107 1.07 21.98 -22.52
C VAL A 107 1.98 22.34 -23.69
N MET A 108 1.61 21.92 -24.90
CA MET A 108 2.34 22.15 -26.15
C MET A 108 1.39 22.74 -27.21
N GLY A 109 0.96 23.98 -27.02
CA GLY A 109 0.07 24.69 -27.96
C GLY A 109 -1.33 24.06 -28.06
N LYS A 110 -1.59 23.31 -29.13
CA LYS A 110 -2.91 22.65 -29.39
C LYS A 110 -3.02 21.24 -28.79
N ALA A 111 -1.97 20.73 -28.19
CA ALA A 111 -1.94 19.43 -27.55
C ALA A 111 -1.27 19.51 -26.18
N SER A 112 -1.54 18.56 -25.33
CA SER A 112 -0.97 18.44 -24.01
C SER A 112 -0.71 16.97 -23.69
N PHE A 113 0.30 16.71 -22.87
CA PHE A 113 0.46 15.44 -22.19
C PHE A 113 0.22 15.62 -20.69
N CYS A 114 -0.43 14.68 -20.08
CA CYS A 114 -0.50 14.59 -18.62
C CYS A 114 -0.35 13.13 -18.17
N ASN A 115 0.00 12.94 -16.89
CA ASN A 115 0.02 11.61 -16.28
C ASN A 115 -1.11 11.53 -15.25
N ILE A 116 -1.94 10.53 -15.41
CA ILE A 116 -3.03 10.20 -14.47
C ILE A 116 -2.58 9.02 -13.62
N GLN A 117 -2.58 9.22 -12.30
CA GLN A 117 -2.24 8.22 -11.29
C GLN A 117 -3.51 7.69 -10.65
N ASP A 118 -3.66 6.37 -10.66
CA ASP A 118 -4.79 5.66 -10.04
C ASP A 118 -4.34 4.68 -8.93
N LEU A 119 -5.18 3.69 -8.61
CA LEU A 119 -4.88 2.68 -7.60
C LEU A 119 -3.67 1.82 -8.00
N GLN A 120 -3.58 1.40 -9.26
CA GLN A 120 -2.59 0.44 -9.73
C GLN A 120 -1.28 1.10 -10.13
N GLY A 121 -1.32 2.32 -10.67
CA GLY A 121 -0.11 2.98 -11.13
C GLY A 121 -0.36 4.32 -11.80
N SER A 122 0.31 4.55 -12.93
CA SER A 122 0.21 5.79 -13.70
C SER A 122 0.25 5.50 -15.20
N ILE A 123 -0.54 6.25 -15.96
CA ILE A 123 -0.56 6.19 -17.42
C ILE A 123 -0.50 7.61 -18.00
N GLN A 124 0.20 7.75 -19.12
CA GLN A 124 0.23 8.98 -19.87
C GLN A 124 -1.06 9.17 -20.64
N VAL A 125 -1.55 10.39 -20.71
CA VAL A 125 -2.71 10.78 -21.50
C VAL A 125 -2.32 11.89 -22.46
N TYR A 126 -2.63 11.71 -23.73
CA TYR A 126 -2.51 12.73 -24.77
C TYR A 126 -3.86 13.41 -24.95
N VAL A 127 -3.88 14.72 -24.76
CA VAL A 127 -5.07 15.55 -24.83
C VAL A 127 -4.91 16.56 -25.97
N ALA A 128 -5.62 16.35 -27.07
CA ALA A 128 -5.58 17.22 -28.24
C ALA A 128 -6.84 18.09 -28.29
N ARG A 129 -6.65 19.40 -28.60
CA ARG A 129 -7.76 20.35 -28.73
C ARG A 129 -8.79 19.91 -29.78
N ASP A 130 -8.27 19.36 -30.90
CA ASP A 130 -9.12 19.00 -32.03
C ASP A 130 -9.92 17.69 -31.75
N ALA A 131 -9.50 16.89 -30.74
CA ALA A 131 -10.22 15.70 -30.29
C ALA A 131 -11.28 16.03 -29.22
N ILE A 132 -10.93 16.81 -28.21
CA ILE A 132 -11.86 17.09 -27.08
C ILE A 132 -12.64 18.41 -27.22
N GLY A 133 -12.38 19.19 -28.24
CA GLY A 133 -13.00 20.48 -28.50
C GLY A 133 -12.25 21.66 -27.83
N THR A 134 -12.46 22.84 -28.39
CA THR A 134 -11.72 24.07 -28.01
C THR A 134 -12.01 24.49 -26.57
N GLU A 135 -13.26 24.42 -26.12
CA GLU A 135 -13.70 24.81 -24.78
C GLU A 135 -13.15 23.85 -23.73
N SER A 136 -13.38 22.55 -23.89
CA SER A 136 -12.87 21.53 -22.97
C SER A 136 -11.34 21.56 -22.86
N TYR A 137 -10.65 21.84 -23.97
CA TYR A 137 -9.19 21.97 -23.96
C TYR A 137 -8.74 23.24 -23.22
N ALA A 138 -9.48 24.36 -23.33
CA ALA A 138 -9.19 25.57 -22.58
C ALA A 138 -9.34 25.36 -21.07
N ASP A 139 -10.36 24.63 -20.65
CA ASP A 139 -10.56 24.26 -19.25
C ASP A 139 -9.46 23.28 -18.75
N PHE A 140 -9.13 22.29 -19.57
CA PHE A 140 -8.03 21.38 -19.25
C PHE A 140 -6.71 22.13 -19.05
N LYS A 141 -6.41 23.13 -19.89
CA LYS A 141 -5.21 23.96 -19.71
C LYS A 141 -5.19 24.74 -18.37
N LYS A 142 -6.35 25.21 -17.91
CA LYS A 142 -6.49 25.92 -16.62
C LYS A 142 -6.41 25.00 -15.42
N SER A 143 -6.55 23.66 -15.57
CA SER A 143 -6.50 22.70 -14.47
C SER A 143 -5.15 22.70 -13.74
N ASP A 144 -5.13 22.19 -12.53
CA ASP A 144 -3.95 22.20 -11.68
C ASP A 144 -3.46 20.75 -11.39
N ILE A 145 -2.16 20.61 -11.13
CA ILE A 145 -1.60 19.36 -10.61
C ILE A 145 -2.31 19.01 -9.31
N GLY A 146 -2.73 17.75 -9.19
CA GLY A 146 -3.53 17.25 -8.08
C GLY A 146 -5.02 17.13 -8.39
N ASP A 147 -5.54 17.77 -9.44
CA ASP A 147 -6.92 17.60 -9.87
C ASP A 147 -7.20 16.14 -10.26
N ILE A 148 -8.43 15.66 -10.03
CA ILE A 148 -8.85 14.31 -10.41
C ILE A 148 -9.67 14.40 -11.69
N PHE A 149 -9.27 13.60 -12.67
CA PHE A 149 -9.90 13.54 -13.99
C PHE A 149 -10.46 12.14 -14.28
N GLY A 150 -11.61 12.13 -14.95
CA GLY A 150 -12.06 11.02 -15.78
C GLY A 150 -11.63 11.27 -17.22
N VAL A 151 -11.08 10.26 -17.86
CA VAL A 151 -10.59 10.29 -19.25
C VAL A 151 -11.21 9.14 -20.01
N GLU A 152 -11.94 9.45 -21.07
CA GLU A 152 -12.49 8.48 -22.00
C GLU A 152 -11.70 8.62 -23.32
N GLY A 153 -11.34 7.52 -23.96
CA GLY A 153 -10.58 7.50 -25.20
C GLY A 153 -10.04 6.11 -25.53
N PHE A 154 -8.98 6.04 -26.32
CA PHE A 154 -8.40 4.77 -26.72
C PHE A 154 -6.90 4.69 -26.44
N ALA A 155 -6.43 3.47 -26.17
CA ALA A 155 -5.02 3.22 -25.91
C ALA A 155 -4.20 3.26 -27.21
N PHE A 156 -3.00 3.85 -27.14
CA PHE A 156 -2.07 3.90 -28.26
C PHE A 156 -0.63 3.93 -27.77
N ARG A 157 0.31 3.61 -28.63
CA ARG A 157 1.75 3.74 -28.33
C ARG A 157 2.30 5.03 -28.98
N THR A 158 2.99 5.85 -28.20
CA THR A 158 3.67 7.04 -28.69
C THR A 158 4.90 6.68 -29.54
N ARG A 159 5.44 7.63 -30.27
CA ARG A 159 6.69 7.43 -31.03
C ARG A 159 7.90 7.08 -30.17
N THR A 160 7.87 7.46 -28.89
CA THR A 160 8.91 7.13 -27.90
C THR A 160 8.68 5.79 -27.22
N GLY A 161 7.63 5.02 -27.60
CA GLY A 161 7.34 3.70 -27.07
C GLY A 161 6.41 3.67 -25.86
N GLU A 162 6.02 4.82 -25.28
CA GLU A 162 5.14 4.86 -24.10
C GLU A 162 3.69 4.55 -24.46
N ILE A 163 3.08 3.57 -23.78
CA ILE A 163 1.66 3.28 -23.89
C ILE A 163 0.86 4.37 -23.20
N SER A 164 -0.02 5.00 -23.93
CA SER A 164 -0.75 6.20 -23.56
C SER A 164 -2.22 6.09 -23.95
N ILE A 165 -3.06 6.98 -23.41
CA ILE A 165 -4.45 7.13 -23.85
C ILE A 165 -4.58 8.38 -24.70
N HIS A 166 -5.13 8.25 -25.90
CA HIS A 166 -5.60 9.38 -26.69
C HIS A 166 -6.98 9.77 -26.19
N ALA A 167 -7.07 10.91 -25.52
CA ALA A 167 -8.32 11.37 -24.93
C ALA A 167 -9.31 11.86 -26.03
N GLU A 168 -10.52 11.32 -26.00
CA GLU A 168 -11.68 11.78 -26.75
C GLU A 168 -12.58 12.66 -25.88
N LYS A 169 -12.56 12.41 -24.56
CA LYS A 169 -13.25 13.24 -23.57
C LYS A 169 -12.47 13.31 -22.27
N VAL A 170 -12.45 14.48 -21.65
CA VAL A 170 -11.87 14.71 -20.32
C VAL A 170 -12.90 15.37 -19.43
N THR A 171 -13.08 14.86 -18.23
CA THR A 171 -14.03 15.35 -17.25
C THR A 171 -13.30 15.65 -15.94
N LEU A 172 -13.35 16.86 -15.46
CA LEU A 172 -12.83 17.23 -14.13
C LEU A 172 -13.79 16.66 -13.07
N LEU A 173 -13.36 15.64 -12.34
CA LEU A 173 -14.17 14.96 -11.32
C LEU A 173 -14.03 15.60 -9.93
N SER A 174 -12.84 16.16 -9.64
CA SER A 174 -12.59 16.82 -8.37
C SER A 174 -11.46 17.84 -8.51
N LYS A 175 -11.68 19.03 -7.97
CA LYS A 175 -10.69 20.10 -7.95
C LYS A 175 -9.80 20.00 -6.71
N SER A 176 -8.49 19.92 -6.91
CA SER A 176 -7.51 19.98 -5.84
C SER A 176 -7.33 21.42 -5.35
N LEU A 177 -7.77 21.69 -4.14
CA LEU A 177 -7.66 23.04 -3.52
C LEU A 177 -6.35 23.21 -2.74
N GLN A 178 -5.66 22.12 -2.41
CA GLN A 178 -4.37 22.15 -1.76
C GLN A 178 -3.25 21.86 -2.77
N ILE A 179 -2.07 22.37 -2.47
CA ILE A 179 -0.87 22.14 -3.27
C ILE A 179 -0.24 20.84 -2.78
N LEU A 180 0.08 19.94 -3.71
CA LEU A 180 0.85 18.75 -3.39
C LEU A 180 2.32 19.12 -3.12
N PRO A 181 3.02 18.39 -2.23
CA PRO A 181 4.47 18.52 -2.04
C PRO A 181 5.24 18.36 -3.37
N GLU A 182 6.45 18.87 -3.42
CA GLU A 182 7.28 18.76 -4.63
C GLU A 182 7.55 17.30 -5.02
N LYS A 183 7.38 16.99 -6.31
CA LYS A 183 7.42 15.63 -6.83
C LYS A 183 8.78 14.95 -6.73
N PHE A 184 9.88 15.73 -6.83
CA PHE A 184 11.23 15.17 -6.98
C PHE A 184 11.77 14.49 -5.72
N HIS A 185 11.31 14.89 -4.55
CA HIS A 185 11.78 14.33 -3.28
C HIS A 185 10.69 13.56 -2.53
N GLY A 186 9.46 13.52 -3.07
CA GLY A 186 8.31 12.96 -2.37
C GLY A 186 8.03 13.72 -1.06
N LEU A 187 7.26 13.10 -0.18
CA LEU A 187 7.08 13.58 1.18
C LEU A 187 8.10 12.85 2.07
N THR A 188 9.21 13.51 2.40
CA THR A 188 10.35 12.91 3.15
C THR A 188 10.22 13.06 4.66
N ASP A 189 9.59 14.13 5.14
CA ASP A 189 9.39 14.37 6.57
C ASP A 189 8.51 13.29 7.19
N VAL A 190 9.09 12.53 8.12
CA VAL A 190 8.46 11.35 8.71
C VAL A 190 7.22 11.71 9.53
N ASP A 191 7.25 12.80 10.29
CA ASP A 191 6.12 13.24 11.11
C ASP A 191 4.92 13.62 10.21
N THR A 192 5.17 14.40 9.17
CA THR A 192 4.14 14.77 8.19
C THR A 192 3.58 13.53 7.46
N ARG A 193 4.42 12.54 7.11
CA ARG A 193 3.96 11.27 6.51
C ARG A 193 3.00 10.52 7.41
N TYR A 194 3.23 10.51 8.71
CA TYR A 194 2.31 9.88 9.67
C TYR A 194 1.04 10.70 9.91
N ARG A 195 1.16 12.02 10.05
CA ARG A 195 0.02 12.91 10.34
C ARG A 195 -0.88 13.16 9.13
N GLN A 196 -0.29 13.21 7.93
CA GLN A 196 -0.99 13.40 6.66
C GLN A 196 -0.84 12.17 5.76
N ARG A 197 -1.21 11.02 6.27
CA ARG A 197 -1.09 9.73 5.57
C ARG A 197 -1.72 9.76 4.17
N TYR A 198 -2.82 10.46 3.99
CA TYR A 198 -3.47 10.62 2.69
C TYR A 198 -2.58 11.36 1.67
N VAL A 199 -1.75 12.31 2.10
CA VAL A 199 -0.75 12.96 1.22
C VAL A 199 0.42 12.02 0.94
N ASP A 200 0.90 11.30 1.96
CA ASP A 200 1.93 10.28 1.79
C ASP A 200 1.53 9.21 0.76
N LEU A 201 0.27 8.74 0.79
CA LEU A 201 -0.27 7.78 -0.20
C LEU A 201 -0.35 8.34 -1.63
N ILE A 202 -0.49 9.67 -1.78
CA ILE A 202 -0.48 10.31 -3.11
C ILE A 202 0.95 10.40 -3.64
N MET A 203 1.91 10.78 -2.79
CA MET A 203 3.28 11.14 -3.18
C MET A 203 4.22 9.94 -3.20
N ASN A 204 4.07 9.00 -2.26
CA ASN A 204 4.97 7.88 -2.04
C ASN A 204 4.29 6.56 -2.43
N THR A 205 4.60 6.06 -3.61
CA THR A 205 4.01 4.79 -4.12
C THR A 205 4.35 3.60 -3.24
N GLU A 206 5.52 3.59 -2.61
CA GLU A 206 5.93 2.54 -1.66
C GLU A 206 5.00 2.45 -0.44
N SER A 207 4.55 3.59 0.09
CA SER A 207 3.57 3.62 1.18
C SER A 207 2.26 3.01 0.75
N LYS A 208 1.76 3.36 -0.43
CA LYS A 208 0.53 2.77 -0.99
C LYS A 208 0.66 1.25 -1.15
N ASP A 209 1.76 0.79 -1.74
CA ASP A 209 2.03 -0.64 -1.93
C ASP A 209 2.09 -1.39 -0.59
N THR A 210 2.70 -0.81 0.43
CA THR A 210 2.74 -1.37 1.78
C THR A 210 1.33 -1.59 2.35
N PHE A 211 0.42 -0.62 2.21
CA PHE A 211 -0.96 -0.78 2.71
C PHE A 211 -1.77 -1.79 1.90
N ILE A 212 -1.56 -1.84 0.58
CA ILE A 212 -2.18 -2.86 -0.28
C ILE A 212 -1.68 -4.25 0.13
N LYS A 213 -0.37 -4.44 0.30
CA LYS A 213 0.22 -5.71 0.76
C LYS A 213 -0.31 -6.10 2.15
N ARG A 214 -0.41 -5.15 3.08
CA ARG A 214 -1.00 -5.41 4.40
C ARG A 214 -2.43 -5.97 4.28
N SER A 215 -3.27 -5.40 3.43
CA SER A 215 -4.63 -5.89 3.21
C SER A 215 -4.63 -7.31 2.62
N LYS A 216 -3.76 -7.57 1.62
CA LYS A 216 -3.60 -8.90 1.02
C LYS A 216 -3.08 -9.93 2.03
N ILE A 217 -2.15 -9.55 2.92
CA ILE A 217 -1.65 -10.42 4.00
C ILE A 217 -2.79 -10.86 4.92
N LEU A 218 -3.63 -9.93 5.38
CA LEU A 218 -4.77 -10.27 6.24
C LEU A 218 -5.77 -11.20 5.53
N SER A 219 -6.03 -10.98 4.25
CA SER A 219 -6.88 -11.86 3.44
C SER A 219 -6.27 -13.25 3.28
N ALA A 220 -4.95 -13.35 3.04
CA ALA A 220 -4.24 -14.60 2.91
C ALA A 220 -4.21 -15.40 4.23
N ILE A 221 -4.01 -14.72 5.37
CA ILE A 221 -4.10 -15.33 6.70
C ILE A 221 -5.48 -15.97 6.91
N ARG A 222 -6.55 -15.23 6.63
CA ARG A 222 -7.93 -15.74 6.73
C ARG A 222 -8.16 -16.95 5.83
N LYS A 223 -7.71 -16.86 4.57
CA LYS A 223 -7.81 -17.95 3.60
C LYS A 223 -7.12 -19.22 4.10
N TYR A 224 -5.89 -19.08 4.62
CA TYR A 224 -5.13 -20.20 5.16
C TYR A 224 -5.81 -20.82 6.38
N LEU A 225 -6.11 -20.01 7.39
CA LEU A 225 -6.70 -20.50 8.65
C LEU A 225 -8.10 -21.14 8.44
N SER A 226 -8.92 -20.56 7.57
CA SER A 226 -10.20 -21.18 7.19
C SER A 226 -9.99 -22.54 6.48
N GLY A 227 -8.95 -22.64 5.62
CA GLY A 227 -8.56 -23.90 4.97
C GLY A 227 -8.10 -24.99 5.97
N GLU A 228 -7.47 -24.59 7.07
CA GLU A 228 -7.05 -25.44 8.17
C GLU A 228 -8.20 -25.77 9.17
N GLY A 229 -9.41 -25.28 8.90
CA GLY A 229 -10.61 -25.52 9.71
C GLY A 229 -10.72 -24.63 10.96
N PHE A 230 -9.99 -23.51 11.02
CA PHE A 230 -10.18 -22.52 12.07
C PHE A 230 -11.41 -21.66 11.82
N MET A 231 -12.15 -21.36 12.88
CA MET A 231 -13.27 -20.42 12.88
C MET A 231 -12.78 -19.04 13.30
N GLU A 232 -13.02 -18.02 12.46
CA GLU A 232 -12.83 -16.61 12.89
C GLU A 232 -13.96 -16.21 13.82
N VAL A 233 -13.63 -15.62 14.96
CA VAL A 233 -14.57 -15.19 15.97
C VAL A 233 -14.30 -13.74 16.37
N GLU A 234 -15.30 -13.09 16.95
CA GLU A 234 -15.21 -11.76 17.55
C GLU A 234 -15.55 -11.84 19.03
N THR A 235 -14.67 -11.30 19.87
CA THR A 235 -14.84 -11.28 21.32
C THR A 235 -14.89 -9.83 21.84
N PRO A 236 -15.42 -9.58 23.06
CA PRO A 236 -15.59 -8.23 23.57
C PRO A 236 -14.29 -7.43 23.68
N MET A 237 -14.32 -6.17 23.24
CA MET A 237 -13.26 -5.19 23.47
C MET A 237 -13.33 -4.56 24.86
N LEU A 238 -14.54 -4.36 25.39
CA LEU A 238 -14.76 -3.89 26.75
C LEU A 238 -14.87 -5.09 27.68
N VAL A 239 -14.00 -5.16 28.67
CA VAL A 239 -13.84 -6.29 29.58
C VAL A 239 -13.77 -5.81 31.02
N GLN A 240 -14.28 -6.60 31.96
CA GLN A 240 -14.11 -6.33 33.39
C GLN A 240 -12.66 -6.62 33.84
N ASN A 241 -12.09 -7.73 33.33
CA ASN A 241 -10.73 -8.15 33.66
C ASN A 241 -9.88 -8.16 32.40
N ALA A 242 -8.91 -7.26 32.32
CA ALA A 242 -7.87 -7.27 31.30
C ALA A 242 -6.79 -8.29 31.70
N GLY A 243 -6.62 -9.33 30.89
CA GLY A 243 -5.63 -10.40 31.14
C GLY A 243 -5.13 -10.98 29.82
N GLY A 244 -4.23 -11.99 29.93
CA GLY A 244 -3.59 -12.61 28.78
C GLY A 244 -2.28 -11.94 28.35
N ALA A 245 -1.91 -10.81 29.00
CA ALA A 245 -0.63 -10.13 28.81
C ALA A 245 -0.22 -9.37 30.07
N ALA A 246 1.06 -9.04 30.18
CA ALA A 246 1.58 -8.16 31.23
C ALA A 246 1.62 -6.72 30.67
N ALA A 247 0.46 -6.08 30.60
CA ALA A 247 0.32 -4.73 30.07
C ALA A 247 -0.69 -3.91 30.89
N ARG A 248 -0.55 -2.58 30.84
CA ARG A 248 -1.46 -1.66 31.51
C ARG A 248 -2.67 -1.38 30.59
N PRO A 249 -3.91 -1.60 31.05
CA PRO A 249 -5.12 -1.33 30.26
C PRO A 249 -5.46 0.17 30.24
N PHE A 250 -6.25 0.59 29.24
CA PHE A 250 -7.06 1.80 29.31
C PHE A 250 -8.33 1.49 30.09
N GLU A 251 -8.80 2.42 30.91
CA GLU A 251 -9.99 2.31 31.73
C GLU A 251 -11.09 3.24 31.21
N THR A 252 -12.35 2.81 31.31
CA THR A 252 -13.52 3.58 30.92
C THR A 252 -14.69 3.25 31.84
N HIS A 253 -15.73 4.11 31.85
CA HIS A 253 -16.92 3.91 32.67
C HIS A 253 -18.13 3.58 31.79
N PHE A 254 -18.86 2.50 32.16
CA PHE A 254 -20.12 2.11 31.52
C PHE A 254 -21.31 2.69 32.27
N ASN A 255 -21.84 3.80 31.80
CA ASN A 255 -22.86 4.58 32.48
C ASN A 255 -24.13 3.79 32.80
N ALA A 256 -24.59 2.92 31.91
CA ALA A 256 -25.84 2.20 32.07
C ALA A 256 -25.84 1.22 33.27
N LEU A 257 -24.67 0.62 33.56
CA LEU A 257 -24.50 -0.30 34.68
C LEU A 257 -23.76 0.35 35.86
N ASN A 258 -23.26 1.57 35.70
CA ASN A 258 -22.42 2.28 36.67
C ASN A 258 -21.20 1.43 37.10
N GLU A 259 -20.52 0.85 36.11
CA GLU A 259 -19.36 -0.04 36.31
C GLU A 259 -18.15 0.46 35.52
N ASP A 260 -16.97 0.26 36.09
CA ASP A 260 -15.70 0.54 35.41
C ASP A 260 -15.28 -0.67 34.57
N LEU A 261 -15.04 -0.42 33.29
CA LEU A 261 -14.58 -1.41 32.33
C LEU A 261 -13.16 -1.05 31.85
N LYS A 262 -12.52 -2.01 31.22
CA LYS A 262 -11.18 -1.87 30.64
C LYS A 262 -11.22 -2.21 29.16
N LEU A 263 -10.39 -1.55 28.37
CA LEU A 263 -10.12 -2.00 27.02
C LEU A 263 -9.20 -3.22 27.06
N ARG A 264 -9.50 -4.27 26.31
CA ARG A 264 -8.73 -5.52 26.28
C ARG A 264 -7.27 -5.28 25.85
N ILE A 265 -6.34 -5.99 26.51
CA ILE A 265 -4.90 -5.97 26.22
C ILE A 265 -4.44 -7.19 25.44
N SER A 266 -5.29 -8.21 25.30
CA SER A 266 -5.09 -9.48 24.61
C SER A 266 -6.45 -10.09 24.25
N LEU A 267 -6.47 -11.08 23.37
CA LEU A 267 -7.63 -11.85 22.95
C LEU A 267 -7.76 -13.17 23.74
N GLU A 268 -6.73 -13.57 24.46
CA GLU A 268 -6.51 -14.89 25.06
C GLU A 268 -7.69 -15.42 25.87
N LEU A 269 -8.16 -14.65 26.84
CA LEU A 269 -9.10 -15.17 27.85
C LEU A 269 -10.43 -15.62 27.24
N TYR A 270 -10.94 -14.87 26.27
CA TYR A 270 -12.20 -15.20 25.62
C TYR A 270 -12.04 -16.34 24.63
N LEU A 271 -10.95 -16.38 23.87
CA LEU A 271 -10.68 -17.47 22.94
C LEU A 271 -10.53 -18.80 23.66
N LYS A 272 -9.87 -18.83 24.83
CA LYS A 272 -9.79 -20.03 25.68
C LYS A 272 -11.16 -20.47 26.20
N ARG A 273 -12.06 -19.54 26.53
CA ARG A 273 -13.44 -19.89 26.91
C ARG A 273 -14.21 -20.53 25.76
N LEU A 274 -13.97 -20.11 24.52
CA LEU A 274 -14.59 -20.74 23.35
C LEU A 274 -14.08 -22.17 23.13
N ILE A 275 -12.78 -22.43 23.38
CA ILE A 275 -12.25 -23.80 23.39
C ILE A 275 -12.92 -24.64 24.46
N VAL A 276 -13.10 -24.14 25.69
CA VAL A 276 -13.84 -24.83 26.76
C VAL A 276 -15.28 -25.08 26.34
N GLY A 277 -15.89 -24.17 25.57
CA GLY A 277 -17.22 -24.31 25.00
C GLY A 277 -17.35 -25.32 23.85
N GLY A 278 -16.22 -25.95 23.44
CA GLY A 278 -16.21 -27.00 22.40
C GLY A 278 -15.87 -26.50 20.99
N LEU A 279 -15.47 -25.24 20.81
CA LEU A 279 -14.94 -24.75 19.54
C LEU A 279 -13.45 -25.11 19.44
N GLU A 280 -13.13 -26.19 18.74
CA GLU A 280 -11.82 -26.82 18.79
C GLU A 280 -10.70 -26.03 18.11
N LYS A 281 -11.01 -25.15 17.15
CA LYS A 281 -10.08 -24.30 16.43
C LYS A 281 -10.67 -22.91 16.24
N VAL A 282 -10.14 -21.92 16.92
CA VAL A 282 -10.62 -20.54 16.85
C VAL A 282 -9.47 -19.56 16.66
N TYR A 283 -9.74 -18.45 15.98
CA TYR A 283 -8.84 -17.32 15.91
C TYR A 283 -9.62 -16.00 15.87
N GLU A 284 -8.98 -14.94 16.29
CA GLU A 284 -9.47 -13.58 16.14
C GLU A 284 -8.34 -12.68 15.64
N ILE A 285 -8.65 -11.81 14.66
CA ILE A 285 -7.80 -10.70 14.25
C ILE A 285 -8.47 -9.41 14.72
N GLY A 286 -7.99 -8.84 15.81
CA GLY A 286 -8.66 -7.72 16.48
C GLY A 286 -7.73 -6.62 16.97
N ARG A 287 -8.32 -5.50 17.39
CA ARG A 287 -7.60 -4.46 18.09
C ARG A 287 -7.44 -4.79 19.55
N VAL A 288 -6.23 -4.53 20.05
CA VAL A 288 -5.91 -4.55 21.49
C VAL A 288 -5.28 -3.22 21.87
N PHE A 289 -5.34 -2.90 23.17
CA PHE A 289 -5.01 -1.58 23.69
C PHE A 289 -4.06 -1.72 24.87
N ARG A 290 -2.95 -1.04 24.85
CA ARG A 290 -1.98 -1.04 25.94
C ARG A 290 -1.62 0.39 26.29
N ASN A 291 -1.91 0.86 27.52
CA ASN A 291 -1.67 2.21 28.01
C ASN A 291 -0.26 2.30 28.61
N GLU A 292 0.72 2.22 27.73
CA GLU A 292 2.16 2.23 28.05
C GLU A 292 2.85 3.35 27.26
N GLY A 293 4.17 3.28 27.12
CA GLY A 293 4.95 4.27 26.38
C GLY A 293 4.59 4.31 24.89
N LEU A 294 4.87 5.43 24.24
CA LEU A 294 4.69 5.64 22.81
C LEU A 294 6.07 5.83 22.17
N ASP A 295 6.38 4.98 21.19
CA ASP A 295 7.58 5.10 20.35
C ASP A 295 7.30 4.63 18.93
N THR A 296 8.33 4.56 18.09
CA THR A 296 8.20 4.14 16.67
C THR A 296 7.83 2.66 16.49
N ARG A 297 7.83 1.85 17.55
CA ARG A 297 7.52 0.41 17.54
C ARG A 297 6.31 0.07 18.39
N HIS A 298 5.95 0.92 19.35
CA HIS A 298 4.85 0.70 20.29
C HIS A 298 3.78 1.74 20.09
N ASN A 299 2.62 1.30 19.59
CA ASN A 299 1.43 2.11 19.46
C ASN A 299 0.43 1.71 20.56
N PRO A 300 -0.30 2.64 21.19
CA PRO A 300 -1.24 2.32 22.25
C PRO A 300 -2.38 1.41 21.80
N GLU A 301 -2.68 1.39 20.51
CA GLU A 301 -3.61 0.44 19.88
C GLU A 301 -2.95 -0.24 18.68
N PHE A 302 -3.13 -1.54 18.54
CA PHE A 302 -2.57 -2.29 17.42
C PHE A 302 -3.40 -3.52 17.09
N THR A 303 -3.21 -4.04 15.88
CA THR A 303 -3.86 -5.29 15.44
C THR A 303 -3.05 -6.47 15.95
N LEU A 304 -3.71 -7.37 16.66
CA LEU A 304 -3.17 -8.63 17.12
C LEU A 304 -4.00 -9.78 16.53
N MET A 305 -3.33 -10.87 16.18
CA MET A 305 -3.98 -12.14 15.88
C MET A 305 -3.59 -13.14 16.96
N GLU A 306 -4.57 -13.76 17.59
CA GLU A 306 -4.38 -14.93 18.43
C GLU A 306 -5.22 -16.09 17.91
N LEU A 307 -4.70 -17.29 18.04
CA LEU A 307 -5.37 -18.51 17.61
C LEU A 307 -5.14 -19.62 18.64
N TYR A 308 -6.16 -20.47 18.80
CA TYR A 308 -6.14 -21.56 19.75
C TYR A 308 -6.70 -22.82 19.11
N GLN A 309 -6.04 -23.95 19.37
CA GLN A 309 -6.45 -25.25 18.86
C GLN A 309 -6.41 -26.29 19.97
N ALA A 310 -7.49 -27.05 20.10
CA ALA A 310 -7.58 -28.22 20.97
C ALA A 310 -6.82 -29.41 20.35
N PHE A 311 -6.45 -30.38 21.17
CA PHE A 311 -5.85 -31.66 20.79
C PHE A 311 -4.54 -31.54 19.99
N THR A 312 -3.77 -30.49 20.24
CA THR A 312 -2.43 -30.29 19.67
C THR A 312 -1.47 -29.81 20.76
N ASP A 313 -0.19 -29.85 20.46
CA ASP A 313 0.87 -29.33 21.29
C ASP A 313 1.59 -28.14 20.61
N TYR A 314 2.66 -27.65 21.24
CA TYR A 314 3.45 -26.55 20.69
C TYR A 314 4.17 -26.93 19.38
N HIS A 315 4.45 -28.19 19.12
CA HIS A 315 5.04 -28.63 17.84
C HIS A 315 4.04 -28.47 16.70
N GLY A 316 2.76 -28.84 16.91
CA GLY A 316 1.72 -28.59 15.94
C GLY A 316 1.49 -27.09 15.68
N MET A 317 1.66 -26.23 16.69
CA MET A 317 1.57 -24.78 16.52
C MET A 317 2.79 -24.21 15.79
N MET A 318 3.98 -24.78 15.97
CA MET A 318 5.17 -24.45 15.18
C MET A 318 4.96 -24.78 13.69
N ASP A 319 4.44 -25.97 13.39
CA ASP A 319 4.13 -26.40 12.01
C ASP A 319 3.09 -25.49 11.37
N LEU A 320 2.02 -25.16 12.09
CA LEU A 320 0.97 -24.23 11.63
C LEU A 320 1.57 -22.87 11.30
N THR A 321 2.40 -22.31 12.20
CA THR A 321 3.02 -21.01 12.04
C THR A 321 3.97 -20.99 10.83
N GLU A 322 4.84 -21.96 10.70
CA GLU A 322 5.80 -22.08 9.58
C GLU A 322 5.05 -22.16 8.24
N ASN A 323 4.02 -23.01 8.15
CA ASN A 323 3.22 -23.16 6.95
C ASN A 323 2.39 -21.89 6.63
N LEU A 324 1.88 -21.19 7.64
CA LEU A 324 1.18 -19.92 7.48
C LEU A 324 2.09 -18.84 6.85
N TYR A 325 3.33 -18.69 7.36
CA TYR A 325 4.29 -17.73 6.80
C TYR A 325 4.63 -18.07 5.34
N ARG A 326 4.88 -19.33 5.05
CA ARG A 326 5.16 -19.82 3.68
C ARG A 326 3.99 -19.53 2.74
N PHE A 327 2.78 -19.87 3.16
CA PHE A 327 1.56 -19.65 2.38
C PHE A 327 1.34 -18.17 2.10
N VAL A 328 1.42 -17.31 3.13
CA VAL A 328 1.21 -15.86 2.99
C VAL A 328 2.25 -15.24 2.08
N ALA A 329 3.52 -15.62 2.19
CA ALA A 329 4.58 -15.12 1.30
C ALA A 329 4.30 -15.50 -0.16
N GLN A 330 3.97 -16.75 -0.42
CA GLN A 330 3.65 -17.23 -1.77
C GLN A 330 2.40 -16.57 -2.35
N GLU A 331 1.33 -16.43 -1.57
CA GLU A 331 0.06 -15.85 -2.02
C GLU A 331 0.17 -14.34 -2.31
N VAL A 332 0.94 -13.60 -1.50
CA VAL A 332 1.00 -12.13 -1.59
C VAL A 332 2.15 -11.64 -2.48
N LEU A 333 3.28 -12.32 -2.46
CA LEU A 333 4.50 -11.91 -3.16
C LEU A 333 4.80 -12.78 -4.40
N GLY A 334 4.16 -13.94 -4.56
CA GLY A 334 4.48 -14.92 -5.59
C GLY A 334 5.80 -15.67 -5.35
N THR A 335 6.44 -15.45 -4.19
CA THR A 335 7.73 -16.06 -3.83
C THR A 335 7.87 -16.18 -2.32
N THR A 336 8.64 -17.17 -1.87
CA THR A 336 9.06 -17.30 -0.46
C THR A 336 10.39 -16.60 -0.17
N GLN A 337 11.11 -16.18 -1.22
CA GLN A 337 12.38 -15.47 -1.08
C GLN A 337 12.13 -13.98 -0.90
N ILE A 338 12.58 -13.43 0.22
CA ILE A 338 12.39 -12.02 0.59
C ILE A 338 13.72 -11.40 1.02
N VAL A 339 13.75 -10.07 1.01
CA VAL A 339 14.85 -9.31 1.63
C VAL A 339 14.26 -8.49 2.78
N TYR A 340 14.70 -8.76 4.00
CA TYR A 340 14.28 -8.03 5.18
C TYR A 340 15.44 -7.25 5.78
N LYS A 341 15.35 -5.93 5.78
CA LYS A 341 16.43 -5.03 6.24
C LYS A 341 17.80 -5.31 5.60
N GLY A 342 17.80 -5.63 4.31
CA GLY A 342 19.02 -5.96 3.56
C GLY A 342 19.50 -7.41 3.70
N ILE A 343 18.84 -8.22 4.52
CA ILE A 343 19.20 -9.64 4.74
C ILE A 343 18.30 -10.51 3.86
N PRO A 344 18.87 -11.32 2.95
CA PRO A 344 18.08 -12.28 2.17
C PRO A 344 17.58 -13.42 3.08
N MET A 345 16.30 -13.72 2.97
CA MET A 345 15.63 -14.78 3.73
C MET A 345 14.79 -15.64 2.78
N ASP A 346 14.73 -16.93 3.04
CA ASP A 346 13.86 -17.86 2.33
C ASP A 346 12.88 -18.51 3.31
N LEU A 347 11.63 -18.01 3.29
CA LEU A 347 10.54 -18.54 4.12
C LEU A 347 10.04 -19.92 3.64
N GLY A 348 10.51 -20.41 2.49
CA GLY A 348 10.21 -21.75 1.98
C GLY A 348 11.03 -22.85 2.66
N LYS A 349 12.15 -22.48 3.30
CA LYS A 349 12.99 -23.44 4.05
C LYS A 349 12.36 -23.75 5.42
N PRO A 350 12.61 -24.93 6.00
CA PRO A 350 12.22 -25.24 7.36
C PRO A 350 12.79 -24.21 8.35
N PHE A 351 11.98 -23.79 9.30
CA PHE A 351 12.43 -22.89 10.37
C PHE A 351 13.25 -23.67 11.39
N GLU A 352 14.33 -23.04 11.84
CA GLU A 352 15.14 -23.63 12.92
C GLU A 352 14.30 -23.73 14.22
N ARG A 353 14.27 -24.93 14.80
CA ARG A 353 13.62 -25.20 16.09
C ARG A 353 14.71 -25.32 17.13
N ILE A 354 14.80 -24.34 17.98
CA ILE A 354 15.83 -24.21 19.00
C ILE A 354 15.19 -23.87 20.34
N THR A 355 15.68 -24.49 21.42
CA THR A 355 15.24 -24.11 22.78
C THR A 355 15.77 -22.72 23.15
N MET A 356 15.13 -22.06 24.11
CA MET A 356 15.60 -20.74 24.56
C MET A 356 17.02 -20.81 25.11
N VAL A 357 17.36 -21.87 25.87
CA VAL A 357 18.69 -22.07 26.43
C VAL A 357 19.74 -22.29 25.34
N ASP A 358 19.42 -23.13 24.35
CA ASP A 358 20.33 -23.37 23.21
C ASP A 358 20.48 -22.12 22.35
N ALA A 359 19.42 -21.30 22.19
CA ALA A 359 19.50 -20.03 21.50
C ALA A 359 20.43 -19.04 22.22
N VAL A 360 20.35 -18.93 23.55
CA VAL A 360 21.27 -18.12 24.34
C VAL A 360 22.71 -18.63 24.19
N LYS A 361 22.91 -19.94 24.26
CA LYS A 361 24.23 -20.54 24.03
C LYS A 361 24.77 -20.23 22.63
N LYS A 362 23.95 -20.37 21.61
CA LYS A 362 24.34 -20.15 20.20
C LYS A 362 24.67 -18.68 19.89
N TYR A 363 23.87 -17.75 20.38
CA TYR A 363 23.96 -16.34 19.97
C TYR A 363 24.65 -15.42 20.99
N ALA A 364 24.63 -15.76 22.28
CA ALA A 364 25.31 -15.00 23.35
C ALA A 364 26.55 -15.70 23.89
N GLY A 365 26.81 -16.96 23.52
CA GLY A 365 27.97 -17.73 24.01
C GLY A 365 27.85 -18.21 25.45
N VAL A 366 26.68 -18.04 26.09
CA VAL A 366 26.44 -18.41 27.49
C VAL A 366 25.63 -19.70 27.55
N ASP A 367 26.20 -20.75 28.14
CA ASP A 367 25.45 -21.98 28.45
C ASP A 367 24.71 -21.81 29.78
N TRP A 368 23.39 -21.52 29.70
CA TRP A 368 22.57 -21.31 30.87
C TRP A 368 22.39 -22.56 31.72
N ASN A 369 22.67 -23.76 31.19
CA ASN A 369 22.67 -25.01 31.96
C ASN A 369 23.85 -25.12 32.95
N GLU A 370 24.96 -24.44 32.66
CA GLU A 370 26.16 -24.42 33.50
C GLU A 370 26.04 -23.39 34.63
N VAL A 371 25.00 -22.54 34.62
CA VAL A 371 24.78 -21.51 35.66
C VAL A 371 24.05 -22.13 36.84
N GLU A 372 24.73 -22.36 37.93
CA GLU A 372 24.18 -23.08 39.10
C GLU A 372 23.53 -22.13 40.11
N THR A 373 24.12 -20.95 40.35
CA THR A 373 23.67 -20.02 41.40
C THR A 373 23.06 -18.73 40.84
N LEU A 374 22.32 -18.02 41.70
CA LEU A 374 21.78 -16.69 41.38
C LEU A 374 22.89 -15.64 41.20
N GLU A 375 23.96 -15.78 42.00
CA GLU A 375 25.14 -14.91 41.95
C GLU A 375 25.82 -15.04 40.59
N GLN A 376 26.10 -16.26 40.12
CA GLN A 376 26.64 -16.50 38.79
C GLN A 376 25.73 -15.92 37.68
N ALA A 377 24.41 -16.10 37.79
CA ALA A 377 23.45 -15.53 36.83
C ALA A 377 23.52 -14.00 36.78
N ARG A 378 23.66 -13.34 37.95
CA ARG A 378 23.79 -11.88 38.06
C ARG A 378 25.11 -11.35 37.51
N GLU A 379 26.22 -12.09 37.74
CA GLU A 379 27.52 -11.74 37.16
C GLU A 379 27.49 -11.82 35.64
N LEU A 380 26.97 -12.88 35.05
CA LEU A 380 26.78 -13.01 33.60
C LEU A 380 25.86 -11.93 33.04
N ALA A 381 24.79 -11.59 33.73
CA ALA A 381 23.90 -10.50 33.30
C ALA A 381 24.66 -9.16 33.26
N LYS A 382 25.53 -8.87 34.24
CA LYS A 382 26.38 -7.67 34.23
C LYS A 382 27.40 -7.69 33.09
N GLU A 383 28.05 -8.81 32.87
CA GLU A 383 29.02 -8.99 31.78
C GLU A 383 28.39 -8.73 30.40
N HIS A 384 27.16 -9.19 30.22
CA HIS A 384 26.40 -9.00 29.00
C HIS A 384 25.54 -7.70 28.97
N HIS A 385 25.76 -6.77 29.94
CA HIS A 385 25.04 -5.49 30.04
C HIS A 385 23.52 -5.63 30.10
N ILE A 386 23.01 -6.70 30.74
CA ILE A 386 21.60 -6.94 30.97
C ILE A 386 21.17 -6.35 32.29
N GLU A 387 20.20 -5.45 32.27
CA GLU A 387 19.60 -4.90 33.50
C GLU A 387 18.71 -5.95 34.17
N PHE A 388 18.82 -6.04 35.47
CA PHE A 388 17.98 -6.90 36.31
C PHE A 388 17.62 -6.23 37.63
N GLU A 389 16.45 -6.61 38.17
CA GLU A 389 15.99 -6.16 39.47
C GLU A 389 16.35 -7.20 40.55
N GLU A 390 16.47 -6.76 41.83
CA GLU A 390 16.79 -7.65 42.96
C GLU A 390 15.77 -8.80 43.13
N ARG A 391 14.51 -8.56 42.73
CA ARG A 391 13.45 -9.58 42.81
C ARG A 391 13.58 -10.71 41.76
N HIS A 392 14.39 -10.52 40.72
CA HIS A 392 14.60 -11.55 39.72
C HIS A 392 15.38 -12.73 40.30
N LYS A 393 14.82 -13.92 40.09
CA LYS A 393 15.40 -15.20 40.52
C LYS A 393 15.88 -16.00 39.32
N LYS A 394 16.88 -16.86 39.55
CA LYS A 394 17.21 -17.89 38.55
C LYS A 394 16.00 -18.84 38.40
N ARG A 395 15.50 -19.04 37.19
CA ARG A 395 14.52 -20.06 36.84
C ARG A 395 15.09 -21.02 35.84
#